data_081b942a48af9078071a075c21466c9a
#
_entry.id   081b942a48af9078071a075c21466c9a
#
_cell.length_a   1.000
_cell.length_b   1.000
_cell.length_c   1.000
_cell.angle_alpha   90.00
_cell.angle_beta   90.00
_cell.angle_gamma   90.00
#
_symmetry.space_group_name_H-M   'P 1'
#
loop_
_entity.id
_entity.type
_entity.pdbx_description
1 polymer ?
#
loop_
_entity_poly.entity_id
_entity_poly.type
_entity_poly.pdbx_seq_one_letter_code
_entity_poly.pdbx_strand_id
1 'polypeptide(L)'
;ADQWREEVWNFIKIRSDLNFIIITKRIHRFLECIPEDWNNGYNNVTIYCTCENQKMADYRLPIFIDLPIKYKAIIHEPMLEEINIEKYLQTGVIEQVICGGESGEDKKCILKPSFYFKIHFFIL
;
A
#
# COMPACT_ATOMS: atom_id res chain seq x y z
N ALA A 1 9.30 -19.28 -0.35
CA ALA A 1 8.68 -17.96 -0.52
C ALA A 1 7.16 -18.04 -0.56
N ASP A 2 6.61 -18.97 -1.31
CA ASP A 2 5.16 -19.08 -1.43
C ASP A 2 4.49 -19.56 -0.14
N GLN A 3 5.09 -20.52 0.53
CA GLN A 3 4.59 -21.02 1.80
C GLN A 3 4.58 -19.94 2.87
N TRP A 4 5.63 -19.15 2.94
CA TRP A 4 5.71 -18.03 3.88
C TRP A 4 4.64 -16.98 3.61
N ARG A 5 4.40 -16.68 2.35
CA ARG A 5 3.36 -15.74 1.93
C ARG A 5 1.97 -16.23 2.34
N GLU A 6 1.72 -17.50 2.15
CA GLU A 6 0.46 -18.14 2.53
C GLU A 6 0.22 -18.05 4.03
N GLU A 7 1.25 -18.29 4.83
CA GLU A 7 1.19 -18.16 6.28
C GLU A 7 0.86 -16.73 6.72
N VAL A 8 1.46 -15.74 6.06
CA VAL A 8 1.19 -14.32 6.35
C VAL A 8 -0.26 -13.97 6.03
N TRP A 9 -0.77 -14.38 4.88
CA TRP A 9 -2.16 -14.13 4.53
C TRP A 9 -3.12 -14.79 5.50
N ASN A 10 -2.85 -16.01 5.92
CA ASN A 10 -3.64 -16.70 6.92
C ASN A 10 -3.65 -15.97 8.26
N PHE A 11 -2.50 -15.49 8.69
CA PHE A 11 -2.39 -14.69 9.91
C PHE A 11 -3.25 -13.43 9.84
N ILE A 12 -3.15 -12.71 8.74
CA ILE A 12 -3.95 -11.49 8.51
C ILE A 12 -5.45 -11.80 8.57
N LYS A 13 -5.85 -12.87 7.94
CA LYS A 13 -7.24 -13.29 7.90
C LYS A 13 -7.79 -13.68 9.28
N ILE A 14 -6.99 -14.41 10.07
CA ILE A 14 -7.36 -14.84 11.41
C ILE A 14 -7.48 -13.65 12.36
N ARG A 15 -6.55 -12.69 12.24
CA ARG A 15 -6.55 -11.51 13.09
C ARG A 15 -7.40 -10.40 12.50
N SER A 16 -8.69 -10.68 12.34
CA SER A 16 -9.66 -9.70 11.83
C SER A 16 -9.92 -8.54 12.80
N ASP A 17 -9.47 -8.65 14.03
CA ASP A 17 -9.48 -7.60 15.04
C ASP A 17 -8.42 -6.52 14.80
N LEU A 18 -7.43 -6.80 13.94
CA LEU A 18 -6.33 -5.89 13.63
C LEU A 18 -6.45 -5.35 12.22
N ASN A 19 -5.98 -4.13 12.02
CA ASN A 19 -5.86 -3.53 10.70
C ASN A 19 -4.40 -3.61 10.23
N PHE A 20 -4.21 -4.13 9.04
CA PHE A 20 -2.89 -4.31 8.46
C PHE A 20 -2.65 -3.31 7.34
N ILE A 21 -1.45 -2.77 7.30
CA ILE A 21 -0.98 -1.91 6.23
C ILE A 21 0.12 -2.66 5.49
N ILE A 22 -0.09 -2.86 4.19
CA ILE A 22 0.91 -3.48 3.33
C ILE A 22 1.46 -2.41 2.41
N ILE A 23 2.76 -2.16 2.49
CA ILE A 23 3.44 -1.16 1.70
C ILE A 23 4.27 -1.85 0.63
N THR A 24 4.11 -1.46 -0.62
CA THR A 24 4.82 -2.10 -1.71
C THR A 24 5.35 -1.13 -2.76
N LYS A 25 6.52 -1.47 -3.31
CA LYS A 25 7.07 -0.90 -4.54
C LYS A 25 6.84 -1.81 -5.74
N ARG A 26 6.24 -2.98 -5.52
CA ARG A 26 6.08 -4.02 -6.54
C ARG A 26 4.62 -4.27 -6.87
N ILE A 27 3.86 -3.22 -7.00
CA ILE A 27 2.43 -3.33 -7.26
C ILE A 27 2.11 -4.14 -8.53
N HIS A 28 3.01 -4.15 -9.49
CA HIS A 28 2.87 -4.94 -10.72
C HIS A 28 2.80 -6.45 -10.46
N ARG A 29 3.26 -6.91 -9.28
CA ARG A 29 3.21 -8.32 -8.91
C ARG A 29 2.00 -8.67 -8.04
N PHE A 30 1.13 -7.73 -7.78
CA PHE A 30 0.05 -7.90 -6.81
C PHE A 30 -0.81 -9.14 -7.09
N LEU A 31 -1.28 -9.29 -8.32
CA LEU A 31 -2.18 -10.40 -8.68
C LEU A 31 -1.55 -11.78 -8.51
N GLU A 32 -0.22 -11.87 -8.60
CA GLU A 32 0.50 -13.13 -8.41
C GLU A 32 0.63 -13.52 -6.93
N CYS A 33 0.43 -12.57 -6.05
CA CYS A 33 0.80 -12.71 -4.64
C CYS A 33 -0.38 -12.74 -3.68
N ILE A 34 -1.59 -12.54 -4.16
CA ILE A 34 -2.80 -12.53 -3.32
C ILE A 34 -3.33 -13.94 -3.09
N PRO A 35 -4.03 -14.17 -1.96
CA PRO A 35 -4.65 -15.46 -1.70
C PRO A 35 -5.88 -15.68 -2.57
N GLU A 36 -6.28 -16.93 -2.71
CA GLU A 36 -7.43 -17.31 -3.55
C GLU A 36 -8.74 -16.64 -3.11
N ASP A 37 -8.92 -16.44 -1.82
CA ASP A 37 -10.12 -15.83 -1.26
C ASP A 37 -10.03 -14.30 -1.13
N TRP A 38 -9.06 -13.69 -1.80
CA TRP A 38 -8.89 -12.23 -1.74
C TRP A 38 -10.10 -11.46 -2.28
N ASN A 39 -10.67 -11.90 -3.40
CA ASN A 39 -11.74 -11.20 -4.10
C ASN A 39 -11.38 -9.74 -4.38
N ASN A 40 -12.03 -8.78 -3.73
CA ASN A 40 -11.73 -7.35 -3.87
C ASN A 40 -10.97 -6.76 -2.67
N GLY A 41 -10.51 -7.62 -1.78
CA GLY A 41 -9.73 -7.23 -0.62
C GLY A 41 -10.34 -7.66 0.71
N TYR A 42 -9.49 -7.83 1.70
CA TYR A 42 -9.93 -8.09 3.06
C TYR A 42 -10.33 -6.78 3.74
N ASN A 43 -11.30 -6.83 4.64
CA ASN A 43 -11.77 -5.65 5.35
C ASN A 43 -10.74 -5.01 6.28
N ASN A 44 -9.72 -5.76 6.66
CA ASN A 44 -8.68 -5.33 7.58
C ASN A 44 -7.33 -5.06 6.90
N VAL A 45 -7.31 -4.90 5.58
CA VAL A 45 -6.07 -4.65 4.84
C VAL A 45 -6.17 -3.40 3.99
N THR A 46 -5.18 -2.53 4.14
CA THR A 46 -4.98 -1.38 3.26
C THR A 46 -3.67 -1.56 2.51
N ILE A 47 -3.68 -1.38 1.21
CA ILE A 47 -2.48 -1.47 0.39
C ILE A 47 -1.97 -0.06 0.11
N TYR A 48 -0.71 0.17 0.42
CA TYR A 48 -0.01 1.42 0.17
C TYR A 48 0.96 1.23 -0.98
N CYS A 49 0.74 1.95 -2.06
CA CYS A 49 1.65 1.96 -3.20
C CYS A 49 2.70 3.06 -2.99
N THR A 50 3.96 2.68 -2.97
CA THR A 50 5.07 3.63 -2.80
C THR A 50 5.39 4.29 -4.13
N CYS A 51 5.47 5.61 -4.11
CA CYS A 51 5.86 6.44 -5.26
C CYS A 51 6.85 7.49 -4.79
N GLU A 52 8.14 7.20 -4.89
CA GLU A 52 9.22 8.08 -4.42
C GLU A 52 9.53 9.21 -5.39
N ASN A 53 9.15 9.10 -6.65
CA ASN A 53 9.33 10.12 -7.67
C ASN A 53 8.20 10.05 -8.71
N GLN A 54 8.17 11.02 -9.61
CA GLN A 54 7.11 11.11 -10.62
C GLN A 54 7.13 9.92 -11.58
N LYS A 55 8.31 9.45 -11.96
CA LYS A 55 8.45 8.30 -12.85
C LYS A 55 7.81 7.04 -12.27
N MET A 56 8.05 6.79 -11.00
CA MET A 56 7.47 5.63 -10.33
C MET A 56 5.98 5.79 -10.10
N ALA A 57 5.51 7.00 -9.80
CA ALA A 57 4.09 7.27 -9.72
C ALA A 57 3.39 6.98 -11.05
N ASP A 58 3.94 7.46 -12.14
CA ASP A 58 3.34 7.28 -13.47
C ASP A 58 3.41 5.83 -13.96
N TYR A 59 4.34 5.05 -13.45
CA TYR A 59 4.40 3.62 -13.76
C TYR A 59 3.46 2.81 -12.86
N ARG A 60 3.46 3.06 -11.57
CA ARG A 60 2.76 2.21 -10.58
C ARG A 60 1.29 2.55 -10.41
N LEU A 61 0.94 3.83 -10.42
CA LEU A 61 -0.44 4.23 -10.11
C LEU A 61 -1.46 3.80 -11.16
N PRO A 62 -1.18 3.84 -12.47
CA PRO A 62 -2.12 3.29 -13.45
C PRO A 62 -2.45 1.81 -13.21
N ILE A 63 -1.47 1.04 -12.77
CA ILE A 63 -1.67 -0.36 -12.41
C ILE A 63 -2.51 -0.46 -11.12
N PHE A 64 -2.11 0.31 -10.12
CA PHE A 64 -2.70 0.27 -8.79
C PHE A 64 -4.19 0.60 -8.76
N ILE A 65 -4.60 1.64 -9.49
CA ILE A 65 -6.00 2.08 -9.47
C ILE A 65 -6.96 1.04 -10.06
N ASP A 66 -6.45 0.16 -10.93
CA ASP A 66 -7.27 -0.87 -11.58
C ASP A 66 -7.25 -2.21 -10.84
N LEU A 67 -6.46 -2.36 -9.82
CA LEU A 67 -6.37 -3.60 -9.06
C LEU A 67 -7.58 -3.82 -8.13
N PRO A 68 -7.95 -5.08 -7.88
CA PRO A 68 -9.06 -5.40 -6.98
C PRO A 68 -8.63 -5.25 -5.52
N ILE A 69 -8.53 -4.02 -5.07
CA ILE A 69 -8.10 -3.66 -3.73
C ILE A 69 -9.17 -2.78 -3.11
N LYS A 70 -9.62 -3.14 -1.92
CA LYS A 70 -10.69 -2.44 -1.24
C LYS A 70 -10.25 -1.08 -0.69
N TYR A 71 -9.09 -1.05 -0.07
CA TYR A 71 -8.55 0.17 0.53
C TYR A 71 -7.18 0.49 -0.05
N LYS A 72 -7.12 1.56 -0.83
CA LYS A 72 -5.92 2.00 -1.53
C LYS A 72 -5.39 3.30 -0.97
N ALA A 73 -4.09 3.35 -0.74
CA ALA A 73 -3.40 4.56 -0.32
C ALA A 73 -2.08 4.71 -1.07
N ILE A 74 -1.58 5.92 -1.11
CA ILE A 74 -0.30 6.24 -1.74
C ILE A 74 0.65 6.73 -0.66
N ILE A 75 1.90 6.29 -0.74
CA ILE A 75 2.94 6.76 0.17
C ILE A 75 4.14 7.27 -0.62
N HIS A 76 4.52 8.52 -0.33
CA HIS A 76 5.72 9.15 -0.85
C HIS A 76 6.77 9.19 0.26
N GLU A 77 7.46 8.09 0.46
CA GLU A 77 8.47 7.97 1.51
C GLU A 77 9.63 7.07 1.03
N PRO A 78 10.81 7.64 0.80
CA PRO A 78 11.09 9.09 0.81
C PRO A 78 10.49 9.79 -0.40
N MET A 79 10.11 11.06 -0.24
CA MET A 79 9.69 11.90 -1.35
C MET A 79 10.92 12.60 -1.90
N LEU A 80 11.37 12.19 -3.08
CA LEU A 80 12.64 12.63 -3.65
C LEU A 80 12.52 13.86 -4.52
N GLU A 81 11.32 14.22 -4.91
CA GLU A 81 11.02 15.35 -5.78
C GLU A 81 9.56 15.76 -5.64
N GLU A 82 9.16 16.82 -6.27
CA GLU A 82 7.74 17.16 -6.39
C GLU A 82 7.04 16.14 -7.26
N ILE A 83 5.91 15.61 -6.80
CA ILE A 83 5.16 14.56 -7.47
C ILE A 83 3.72 15.01 -7.66
N ASN A 84 3.24 15.02 -8.90
CA ASN A 84 1.86 15.35 -9.21
C ASN A 84 1.07 14.06 -9.43
N ILE A 85 0.10 13.80 -8.58
CA ILE A 85 -0.77 12.62 -8.64
C ILE A 85 -2.24 13.00 -8.77
N GLU A 86 -2.53 14.25 -9.12
CA GLU A 86 -3.90 14.76 -9.18
C GLU A 86 -4.83 13.90 -10.01
N LYS A 87 -4.41 13.49 -11.20
CA LYS A 87 -5.23 12.67 -12.08
C LYS A 87 -5.60 11.32 -11.48
N TYR A 88 -4.75 10.78 -10.62
CA TYR A 88 -5.02 9.52 -9.93
C TYR A 88 -5.96 9.71 -8.75
N LEU A 89 -5.86 10.84 -8.07
CA LEU A 89 -6.78 11.19 -6.98
C LEU A 89 -8.20 11.44 -7.48
N GLN A 90 -8.34 11.95 -8.70
CA GLN A 90 -9.63 12.20 -9.31
C GLN A 90 -10.43 10.92 -9.59
N THR A 91 -9.79 9.77 -9.60
CA THR A 91 -10.49 8.49 -9.75
C THR A 91 -11.39 8.16 -8.57
N GLY A 92 -11.14 8.77 -7.41
CA GLY A 92 -11.92 8.54 -6.20
C GLY A 92 -11.59 7.25 -5.47
N VAL A 93 -10.62 6.45 -5.97
CA VAL A 93 -10.29 5.15 -5.36
C VAL A 93 -9.16 5.23 -4.33
N ILE A 94 -8.45 6.35 -4.26
CA ILE A 94 -7.37 6.56 -3.30
C ILE A 94 -7.94 7.23 -2.05
N GLU A 95 -7.81 6.58 -0.91
CA GLU A 95 -8.34 7.06 0.36
C GLU A 95 -7.40 7.95 1.15
N GLN A 96 -6.10 7.77 0.95
CA GLN A 96 -5.10 8.46 1.76
C GLN A 96 -3.79 8.62 1.00
N VAL A 97 -3.12 9.74 1.24
CA VAL A 97 -1.78 9.99 0.73
C VAL A 97 -0.89 10.37 1.92
N ILE A 98 0.24 9.71 2.02
CA ILE A 98 1.23 9.97 3.06
C ILE A 98 2.50 10.46 2.40
N CYS A 99 3.06 11.55 2.88
CA CYS A 99 4.32 12.10 2.42
C CYS A 99 5.32 12.08 3.57
N GLY A 100 6.56 11.67 3.26
CA GLY A 100 7.66 11.71 4.21
C GLY A 100 8.96 12.04 3.51
N GLY A 101 9.80 12.82 4.17
CA GLY A 101 11.15 13.08 3.70
C GLY A 101 12.08 11.90 3.97
N GLU A 102 13.33 12.04 3.54
CA GLU A 102 14.35 11.10 3.95
C GLU A 102 14.49 11.12 5.48
N SER A 103 14.98 10.02 6.03
CA SER A 103 15.10 9.85 7.48
C SER A 103 15.69 11.05 8.19
N GLY A 104 14.90 11.74 8.96
CA GLY A 104 15.25 12.91 9.73
C GLY A 104 14.17 13.19 10.76
N GLU A 105 14.42 14.15 11.62
CA GLU A 105 13.56 14.48 12.76
C GLU A 105 12.25 15.15 12.35
N ASP A 106 12.17 15.69 11.15
CA ASP A 106 11.02 16.48 10.70
C ASP A 106 9.93 15.69 9.99
N LYS A 107 9.83 14.44 10.31
CA LYS A 107 8.83 13.60 9.67
C LYS A 107 7.44 13.90 10.13
N LYS A 108 6.67 14.44 9.26
CA LYS A 108 5.23 14.54 9.46
C LYS A 108 4.56 13.29 8.93
N CYS A 109 4.49 12.30 9.75
CA CYS A 109 3.63 11.18 9.48
C CYS A 109 2.25 11.51 10.03
N ILE A 110 1.27 11.64 9.15
CA ILE A 110 -0.10 11.89 9.55
C ILE A 110 -0.85 10.57 9.67
N LEU A 111 -0.24 9.59 10.28
CA LEU A 111 -0.95 8.39 10.63
C LEU A 111 -1.45 8.54 12.04
N LYS A 112 -2.74 8.47 12.20
CA LYS A 112 -3.32 8.23 13.51
C LYS A 112 -2.92 6.83 13.95
N PRO A 113 -2.23 6.71 15.05
CA PRO A 113 -1.54 5.48 15.43
C PRO A 113 -2.41 4.42 16.05
N SER A 114 -3.65 4.31 15.78
CA SER A 114 -4.46 3.33 16.46
C SER A 114 -4.58 2.05 15.68
N PHE A 115 -3.95 1.02 16.16
CA PHE A 115 -4.19 -0.37 15.75
C PHE A 115 -3.79 -0.79 14.33
N TYR A 116 -2.76 -0.19 13.76
CA TYR A 116 -2.23 -0.60 12.48
C TYR A 116 -0.92 -1.35 12.62
N PHE A 117 -0.83 -2.53 12.02
CA PHE A 117 0.42 -3.23 11.85
C PHE A 117 0.99 -2.90 10.48
N LYS A 118 2.16 -2.30 10.45
CA LYS A 118 2.86 -1.97 9.23
C LYS A 118 3.68 -3.18 8.81
N ILE A 119 3.25 -3.87 7.78
CA ILE A 119 4.00 -4.95 7.20
C ILE A 119 4.78 -4.39 6.03
N HIS A 120 6.09 -4.21 6.25
CA HIS A 120 6.96 -3.91 5.16
C HIS A 120 7.09 -5.13 4.27
N PHE A 121 7.00 -4.99 3.01
CA PHE A 121 6.68 -5.63 1.91
C PHE A 121 7.57 -6.62 1.36
N PHE A 122 7.65 -7.74 1.89
CA PHE A 122 8.26 -8.89 1.28
C PHE A 122 7.22 -9.90 0.76
N ILE A 123 5.96 -9.59 0.89
CA ILE A 123 4.88 -10.43 0.40
C ILE A 123 4.71 -10.31 -1.12
N LEU A 124 4.92 -9.15 -1.68
CA LEU A 124 4.71 -8.92 -3.11
C LEU A 124 5.99 -8.96 -3.92
#